data_fbb1dac07efc174144e4dadd71c7504a
#
_entry.id   fbb1dac07efc174144e4dadd71c7504a
#
_cell.length_a   1.000
_cell.length_b   1.000
_cell.length_c   1.000
_cell.angle_alpha   90.00
_cell.angle_beta   90.00
_cell.angle_gamma   90.00
#
_symmetry.space_group_name_H-M   'P 1'
#
loop_
_entity.id
_entity.type
_entity.pdbx_description
1 polymer ?
#
loop_
_entity_poly.entity_id
_entity_poly.type
_entity_poly.pdbx_seq_one_letter_code
_entity_poly.pdbx_strand_id
1 'polypeptide(L)'
;MNKKVLVYLSLLSVLLAGHMIIPLIGLYAAVVLGAAPFVIGFIYGVATITAFAYRLPSAWLTSKIGVRRTMVVGMFSTTLACVVYGLSTSPIQMVVGSFLRGLGSAFFFPTALSTVYEEAGGDGRDAKNLGYMLTAPAMGMTLGPVVGAAVLSVSNHQTTFFTAAAISSAGLVGMLSVRDYEQTKASIKPASVLERRFVFLLASRFFINYITGTVAAFVPLMANMVLGYAEPVVMLLFTAGAVANLSSRIVMGAFSSRLGAHNYLLMGSLTLSMSALILSLLNEGLTWVGMVAYGMGMGVFVLGSVYMTGRLLPPEARTMGFAMLTLAIDVGSSAGNFFSGMVLTLAGFREVFLVAALSGFTGAAVDLISRRWPLPSERQGPASSA
;
A
#
# COMPACT_ATOMS: atom_id res chain seq x y z
N MET A 1 24.58 -12.10 14.56
CA MET A 1 23.15 -12.18 14.27
C MET A 1 22.96 -12.77 12.87
N ASN A 2 22.04 -13.70 12.67
CA ASN A 2 21.82 -14.35 11.38
C ASN A 2 21.42 -13.28 10.34
N LYS A 3 22.03 -13.31 9.14
CA LYS A 3 21.79 -12.35 8.03
C LYS A 3 20.30 -12.18 7.73
N LYS A 4 19.53 -13.28 7.71
CA LYS A 4 18.08 -13.27 7.49
C LYS A 4 17.34 -12.45 8.55
N VAL A 5 17.65 -12.67 9.83
CA VAL A 5 17.03 -11.93 10.95
C VAL A 5 17.29 -10.43 10.83
N LEU A 6 18.51 -10.04 10.41
CA LEU A 6 18.86 -8.63 10.25
C LEU A 6 18.05 -7.96 9.12
N VAL A 7 17.90 -8.64 7.98
CA VAL A 7 17.05 -8.17 6.88
C VAL A 7 15.61 -8.00 7.33
N TYR A 8 15.06 -9.00 8.05
CA TYR A 8 13.68 -8.93 8.56
C TYR A 8 13.44 -7.77 9.50
N LEU A 9 14.33 -7.59 10.48
CA LEU A 9 14.24 -6.48 11.42
C LEU A 9 14.35 -5.13 10.71
N SER A 10 15.19 -5.05 9.69
CA SER A 10 15.30 -3.85 8.85
C SER A 10 14.01 -3.55 8.07
N LEU A 11 13.41 -4.58 7.44
CA LEU A 11 12.13 -4.45 6.75
C LEU A 11 11.00 -4.05 7.71
N LEU A 12 10.91 -4.73 8.85
CA LEU A 12 9.94 -4.44 9.90
C LEU A 12 10.04 -2.98 10.35
N SER A 13 11.25 -2.50 10.66
CA SER A 13 11.49 -1.15 11.17
C SER A 13 11.04 -0.06 10.20
N VAL A 14 11.37 -0.19 8.91
CA VAL A 14 10.99 0.83 7.91
C VAL A 14 9.49 0.84 7.65
N LEU A 15 8.86 -0.34 7.59
CA LEU A 15 7.42 -0.43 7.40
C LEU A 15 6.63 0.03 8.62
N LEU A 16 7.13 -0.27 9.83
CA LEU A 16 6.57 0.25 11.07
C LEU A 16 6.63 1.78 11.09
N ALA A 17 7.80 2.35 10.85
CA ALA A 17 8.01 3.81 10.80
C ALA A 17 7.11 4.46 9.74
N GLY A 18 7.05 3.90 8.53
CA GLY A 18 6.22 4.42 7.45
C GLY A 18 4.72 4.43 7.79
N HIS A 19 4.20 3.35 8.36
CA HIS A 19 2.77 3.25 8.71
C HIS A 19 2.41 3.99 10.00
N MET A 20 3.37 4.22 10.89
CA MET A 20 3.22 5.06 12.07
C MET A 20 2.86 6.50 11.69
N ILE A 21 3.44 7.03 10.62
CA ILE A 21 3.26 8.44 10.23
C ILE A 21 2.13 8.68 9.24
N ILE A 22 1.64 7.68 8.51
CA ILE A 22 0.62 7.87 7.46
C ILE A 22 -0.62 8.61 7.98
N PRO A 23 -1.29 8.20 9.06
CA PRO A 23 -2.46 8.95 9.55
C PRO A 23 -2.10 10.32 10.12
N LEU A 24 -0.87 10.46 10.62
CA LEU A 24 -0.40 11.66 11.29
C LEU A 24 -0.09 12.82 10.33
N ILE A 25 0.37 12.53 9.11
CA ILE A 25 0.73 13.54 8.12
C ILE A 25 -0.44 14.50 7.85
N GLY A 26 -1.64 13.96 7.61
CA GLY A 26 -2.84 14.77 7.35
C GLY A 26 -3.30 15.55 8.54
N LEU A 27 -3.30 14.94 9.73
CA LEU A 27 -3.67 15.61 10.99
C LEU A 27 -2.72 16.77 11.31
N TYR A 28 -1.42 16.54 11.24
CA TYR A 28 -0.42 17.57 11.47
C TYR A 28 -0.56 18.73 10.48
N ALA A 29 -0.73 18.41 9.20
CA ALA A 29 -0.92 19.43 8.17
C ALA A 29 -2.19 20.26 8.40
N ALA A 30 -3.31 19.64 8.79
CA ALA A 30 -4.58 20.30 9.03
C ALA A 30 -4.61 21.08 10.35
N VAL A 31 -4.30 20.39 11.45
CA VAL A 31 -4.53 20.89 12.81
C VAL A 31 -3.42 21.84 13.24
N VAL A 32 -2.16 21.53 12.92
CA VAL A 32 -1.02 22.32 13.39
C VAL A 32 -0.59 23.37 12.37
N LEU A 33 -0.56 23.00 11.06
CA LEU A 33 -0.07 23.90 10.02
C LEU A 33 -1.19 24.67 9.30
N GLY A 34 -2.47 24.40 9.61
CA GLY A 34 -3.62 25.08 8.99
C GLY A 34 -3.75 24.85 7.49
N ALA A 35 -3.28 23.72 6.96
CA ALA A 35 -3.31 23.43 5.55
C ALA A 35 -4.74 23.22 5.03
N ALA A 36 -5.07 23.85 3.90
CA ALA A 36 -6.35 23.63 3.23
C ALA A 36 -6.49 22.17 2.73
N PRO A 37 -7.73 21.64 2.61
CA PRO A 37 -7.98 20.25 2.21
C PRO A 37 -7.29 19.85 0.90
N PHE A 38 -7.27 20.71 -0.10
CA PHE A 38 -6.55 20.48 -1.35
C PHE A 38 -5.05 20.30 -1.13
N VAL A 39 -4.44 21.12 -0.26
CA VAL A 39 -3.00 21.03 0.05
C VAL A 39 -2.68 19.71 0.75
N ILE A 40 -3.57 19.21 1.60
CA ILE A 40 -3.42 17.91 2.26
C ILE A 40 -3.46 16.79 1.22
N GLY A 41 -4.43 16.81 0.31
CA GLY A 41 -4.48 15.88 -0.83
C GLY A 41 -3.22 15.94 -1.69
N PHE A 42 -2.67 17.15 -1.91
CA PHE A 42 -1.42 17.37 -2.64
C PHE A 42 -0.21 16.76 -1.90
N ILE A 43 -0.10 16.95 -0.58
CA ILE A 43 0.97 16.34 0.25
C ILE A 43 0.98 14.81 0.08
N TYR A 44 -0.16 14.15 0.18
CA TYR A 44 -0.25 12.70 -0.02
C TYR A 44 -0.01 12.30 -1.48
N GLY A 45 -0.58 13.07 -2.42
CA GLY A 45 -0.46 12.84 -3.86
C GLY A 45 0.98 12.91 -4.36
N VAL A 46 1.76 13.88 -3.88
CA VAL A 46 3.20 14.00 -4.23
C VAL A 46 3.97 12.74 -3.87
N ALA A 47 3.71 12.13 -2.72
CA ALA A 47 4.42 10.90 -2.36
C ALA A 47 4.09 9.74 -3.30
N THR A 48 2.83 9.57 -3.68
CA THR A 48 2.42 8.47 -4.56
C THR A 48 2.83 8.70 -6.02
N ILE A 49 2.74 9.94 -6.52
CA ILE A 49 3.20 10.25 -7.88
C ILE A 49 4.73 10.17 -8.00
N THR A 50 5.46 10.54 -6.94
CA THR A 50 6.91 10.35 -6.88
C THR A 50 7.27 8.87 -6.90
N ALA A 51 6.56 8.05 -6.09
CA ALA A 51 6.76 6.60 -6.12
C ALA A 51 6.52 6.02 -7.51
N PHE A 52 5.45 6.43 -8.19
CA PHE A 52 5.17 6.05 -9.58
C PHE A 52 6.31 6.43 -10.53
N ALA A 53 6.72 7.70 -10.52
CA ALA A 53 7.74 8.22 -11.45
C ALA A 53 9.11 7.54 -11.28
N TYR A 54 9.47 7.19 -10.05
CA TYR A 54 10.78 6.61 -9.73
C TYR A 54 10.80 5.08 -9.63
N ARG A 55 9.68 4.37 -9.83
CA ARG A 55 9.66 2.89 -9.81
C ARG A 55 10.51 2.26 -10.90
N LEU A 56 10.39 2.74 -12.14
CA LEU A 56 11.22 2.23 -13.25
C LEU A 56 12.70 2.62 -13.08
N PRO A 57 13.05 3.88 -12.77
CA PRO A 57 14.40 4.26 -12.40
C PRO A 57 14.99 3.42 -11.26
N SER A 58 14.18 3.04 -10.26
CA SER A 58 14.67 2.21 -9.15
C SER A 58 15.08 0.80 -9.61
N ALA A 59 14.31 0.18 -10.51
CA ALA A 59 14.66 -1.11 -11.09
C ALA A 59 15.96 -1.06 -11.89
N TRP A 60 16.15 0.00 -12.69
CA TRP A 60 17.39 0.24 -13.42
C TRP A 60 18.59 0.48 -12.45
N LEU A 61 18.38 1.28 -11.40
CA LEU A 61 19.42 1.50 -10.40
C LEU A 61 19.79 0.19 -9.69
N THR A 62 18.79 -0.63 -9.34
CA THR A 62 19.00 -1.94 -8.73
C THR A 62 19.88 -2.84 -9.58
N SER A 63 19.72 -2.84 -10.91
CA SER A 63 20.56 -3.63 -11.82
C SER A 63 22.01 -3.14 -11.87
N LYS A 64 22.29 -1.88 -11.54
CA LYS A 64 23.63 -1.28 -11.54
C LYS A 64 24.36 -1.38 -10.21
N ILE A 65 23.68 -1.01 -9.12
CA ILE A 65 24.33 -0.90 -7.80
C ILE A 65 23.97 -2.05 -6.84
N GLY A 66 23.07 -2.95 -7.26
CA GLY A 66 22.60 -4.11 -6.48
C GLY A 66 21.42 -3.81 -5.57
N VAL A 67 20.74 -4.88 -5.15
CA VAL A 67 19.50 -4.84 -4.33
C VAL A 67 19.71 -4.12 -3.02
N ARG A 68 20.75 -4.50 -2.28
CA ARG A 68 21.04 -3.94 -0.95
C ARG A 68 21.24 -2.42 -0.99
N ARG A 69 22.07 -1.93 -1.90
CA ARG A 69 22.36 -0.48 -2.00
C ARG A 69 21.12 0.30 -2.38
N THR A 70 20.29 -0.24 -3.28
CA THR A 70 19.00 0.36 -3.64
C THR A 70 18.05 0.41 -2.46
N MET A 71 17.96 -0.67 -1.66
CA MET A 71 17.17 -0.67 -0.42
C MET A 71 17.67 0.38 0.57
N VAL A 72 18.99 0.49 0.78
CA VAL A 72 19.61 1.49 1.66
C VAL A 72 19.23 2.92 1.22
N VAL A 73 19.26 3.21 -0.08
CA VAL A 73 18.82 4.52 -0.62
C VAL A 73 17.34 4.76 -0.27
N GLY A 74 16.47 3.75 -0.45
CA GLY A 74 15.06 3.86 -0.11
C GLY A 74 14.81 4.07 1.38
N MET A 75 15.52 3.31 2.24
CA MET A 75 15.44 3.44 3.70
C MET A 75 15.94 4.80 4.18
N PHE A 76 17.07 5.27 3.64
CA PHE A 76 17.61 6.59 3.95
C PHE A 76 16.62 7.71 3.56
N SER A 77 16.02 7.63 2.36
CA SER A 77 15.00 8.59 1.92
C SER A 77 13.78 8.59 2.84
N THR A 78 13.31 7.42 3.29
CA THR A 78 12.19 7.31 4.24
C THR A 78 12.56 7.91 5.60
N THR A 79 13.74 7.63 6.11
CA THR A 79 14.24 8.21 7.37
C THR A 79 14.32 9.74 7.28
N LEU A 80 14.87 10.25 6.20
CA LEU A 80 14.98 11.70 5.96
C LEU A 80 13.59 12.34 5.83
N ALA A 81 12.62 11.65 5.19
CA ALA A 81 11.24 12.11 5.14
C ALA A 81 10.65 12.29 6.54
N CYS A 82 10.85 11.33 7.45
CA CYS A 82 10.38 11.42 8.83
C CYS A 82 11.03 12.61 9.57
N VAL A 83 12.31 12.85 9.36
CA VAL A 83 13.02 14.03 9.94
C VAL A 83 12.44 15.32 9.38
N VAL A 84 12.25 15.42 8.07
CA VAL A 84 11.66 16.60 7.42
C VAL A 84 10.25 16.88 7.95
N TYR A 85 9.41 15.85 8.09
CA TYR A 85 8.08 16.01 8.69
C TYR A 85 8.16 16.53 10.14
N GLY A 86 9.08 16.01 10.95
CA GLY A 86 9.28 16.46 12.34
C GLY A 86 9.79 17.90 12.47
N LEU A 87 10.54 18.37 11.47
CA LEU A 87 11.03 19.76 11.41
C LEU A 87 10.08 20.73 10.69
N SER A 88 9.01 20.23 10.08
CA SER A 88 8.12 21.04 9.25
C SER A 88 7.34 22.05 10.07
N THR A 89 7.42 23.32 9.68
CA THR A 89 6.67 24.46 10.23
C THR A 89 5.72 25.07 9.19
N SER A 90 5.70 24.50 7.98
CA SER A 90 4.83 24.96 6.88
C SER A 90 4.38 23.80 6.00
N PRO A 91 3.23 23.91 5.33
CA PRO A 91 2.73 22.86 4.42
C PRO A 91 3.70 22.53 3.26
N ILE A 92 4.48 23.51 2.78
CA ILE A 92 5.44 23.29 1.70
C ILE A 92 6.59 22.36 2.12
N GLN A 93 7.03 22.44 3.37
CA GLN A 93 8.04 21.52 3.91
C GLN A 93 7.48 20.10 4.02
N MET A 94 6.19 19.95 4.33
CA MET A 94 5.50 18.65 4.29
C MET A 94 5.49 18.05 2.87
N VAL A 95 5.36 18.88 1.83
CA VAL A 95 5.48 18.41 0.43
C VAL A 95 6.88 17.85 0.14
N VAL A 96 7.94 18.51 0.65
CA VAL A 96 9.33 18.00 0.53
C VAL A 96 9.47 16.64 1.25
N GLY A 97 8.94 16.52 2.46
CA GLY A 97 8.87 15.24 3.18
C GLY A 97 8.15 14.16 2.39
N SER A 98 7.04 14.51 1.74
CA SER A 98 6.26 13.61 0.89
C SER A 98 7.01 13.16 -0.37
N PHE A 99 7.75 14.05 -1.01
CA PHE A 99 8.64 13.70 -2.11
C PHE A 99 9.68 12.67 -1.68
N LEU A 100 10.36 12.91 -0.56
CA LEU A 100 11.35 11.97 0.00
C LEU A 100 10.71 10.62 0.37
N ARG A 101 9.51 10.63 0.95
CA ARG A 101 8.75 9.41 1.26
C ARG A 101 8.39 8.63 0.00
N GLY A 102 8.01 9.32 -1.07
CA GLY A 102 7.75 8.71 -2.38
C GLY A 102 9.00 8.06 -2.97
N LEU A 103 10.15 8.74 -2.94
CA LEU A 103 11.44 8.16 -3.32
C LEU A 103 11.75 6.92 -2.47
N GLY A 104 11.59 7.02 -1.15
CA GLY A 104 11.77 5.90 -0.23
C GLY A 104 10.96 4.68 -0.64
N SER A 105 9.67 4.87 -0.90
CA SER A 105 8.76 3.81 -1.37
C SER A 105 9.20 3.22 -2.71
N ALA A 106 9.59 4.04 -3.67
CA ALA A 106 10.00 3.60 -5.01
C ALA A 106 11.23 2.70 -4.98
N PHE A 107 12.22 3.02 -4.16
CA PHE A 107 13.47 2.27 -4.07
C PHE A 107 13.40 1.09 -3.10
N PHE A 108 12.60 1.20 -2.03
CA PHE A 108 12.52 0.16 -1.00
C PHE A 108 11.57 -0.99 -1.37
N PHE A 109 10.34 -0.69 -1.79
CA PHE A 109 9.29 -1.71 -1.91
C PHE A 109 9.59 -2.82 -2.92
N PRO A 110 10.02 -2.54 -4.18
CA PRO A 110 10.32 -3.59 -5.15
C PRO A 110 11.50 -4.45 -4.73
N THR A 111 12.54 -3.80 -4.18
CA THR A 111 13.76 -4.49 -3.73
C THR A 111 13.52 -5.33 -2.49
N ALA A 112 12.70 -4.85 -1.55
CA ALA A 112 12.28 -5.62 -0.38
C ALA A 112 11.52 -6.88 -0.77
N LEU A 113 10.59 -6.76 -1.72
CA LEU A 113 9.80 -7.91 -2.20
C LEU A 113 10.67 -8.93 -2.92
N SER A 114 11.63 -8.51 -3.77
CA SER A 114 12.55 -9.42 -4.43
C SER A 114 13.46 -10.13 -3.42
N THR A 115 13.96 -9.41 -2.41
CA THR A 115 14.78 -10.00 -1.34
C THR A 115 14.02 -11.08 -0.57
N VAL A 116 12.77 -10.79 -0.20
CA VAL A 116 11.89 -11.74 0.48
C VAL A 116 11.67 -12.98 -0.39
N TYR A 117 11.45 -12.81 -1.68
CA TYR A 117 11.22 -13.90 -2.62
C TYR A 117 12.46 -14.79 -2.80
N GLU A 118 13.64 -14.20 -2.96
CA GLU A 118 14.91 -14.93 -3.09
C GLU A 118 15.26 -15.71 -1.83
N GLU A 119 15.08 -15.12 -0.65
CA GLU A 119 15.32 -15.80 0.64
C GLU A 119 14.31 -16.93 0.91
N ALA A 120 13.12 -16.91 0.27
CA ALA A 120 12.13 -17.98 0.35
C ALA A 120 12.43 -19.19 -0.55
N GLY A 121 13.54 -19.17 -1.31
CA GLY A 121 13.99 -20.30 -2.13
C GLY A 121 13.81 -20.11 -3.65
N GLY A 122 13.41 -18.89 -4.11
CA GLY A 122 13.45 -18.44 -5.53
C GLY A 122 12.53 -19.17 -6.52
N ASP A 123 12.09 -20.38 -6.26
CA ASP A 123 11.32 -21.21 -7.21
C ASP A 123 9.84 -21.43 -6.80
N GLY A 124 9.38 -20.71 -5.76
CA GLY A 124 7.98 -20.74 -5.34
C GLY A 124 7.53 -22.06 -4.70
N ARG A 125 8.43 -23.03 -4.53
CA ARG A 125 8.11 -24.35 -3.97
C ARG A 125 7.84 -24.32 -2.48
N ASP A 126 8.32 -23.29 -1.77
CA ASP A 126 8.16 -23.18 -0.34
C ASP A 126 7.20 -22.02 0.03
N ALA A 127 5.92 -22.18 -0.37
CA ALA A 127 4.86 -21.23 -0.06
C ALA A 127 4.74 -20.95 1.44
N LYS A 128 5.13 -21.88 2.29
CA LYS A 128 5.16 -21.75 3.75
C LYS A 128 6.23 -20.74 4.18
N ASN A 129 7.45 -20.86 3.63
CA ASN A 129 8.53 -19.93 3.91
C ASN A 129 8.21 -18.52 3.39
N LEU A 130 7.63 -18.41 2.21
CA LEU A 130 7.17 -17.12 1.67
C LEU A 130 6.11 -16.48 2.58
N GLY A 131 5.18 -17.27 3.12
CA GLY A 131 4.18 -16.81 4.08
C GLY A 131 4.83 -16.25 5.36
N TYR A 132 5.78 -16.96 5.95
CA TYR A 132 6.52 -16.47 7.12
C TYR A 132 7.30 -15.19 6.80
N MET A 133 7.87 -15.11 5.61
CA MET A 133 8.65 -13.95 5.18
C MET A 133 7.81 -12.70 4.96
N LEU A 134 6.58 -12.85 4.49
CA LEU A 134 5.63 -11.74 4.34
C LEU A 134 5.00 -11.30 5.68
N THR A 135 5.19 -12.05 6.76
CA THR A 135 4.65 -11.71 8.08
C THR A 135 5.34 -10.47 8.68
N ALA A 136 6.66 -10.34 8.56
CA ALA A 136 7.38 -9.18 9.11
C ALA A 136 6.92 -7.85 8.49
N PRO A 137 6.81 -7.70 7.15
CA PRO A 137 6.18 -6.53 6.55
C PRO A 137 4.76 -6.26 7.05
N ALA A 138 3.93 -7.29 7.14
CA ALA A 138 2.55 -7.15 7.64
C ALA A 138 2.50 -6.69 9.10
N MET A 139 3.39 -7.19 9.95
CA MET A 139 3.52 -6.75 11.34
C MET A 139 3.90 -5.27 11.42
N GLY A 140 4.87 -4.81 10.62
CA GLY A 140 5.24 -3.39 10.56
C GLY A 140 4.07 -2.49 10.20
N MET A 141 3.29 -2.90 9.20
CA MET A 141 2.08 -2.18 8.77
C MET A 141 1.00 -2.14 9.86
N THR A 142 0.84 -3.22 10.63
CA THR A 142 -0.18 -3.33 11.68
C THR A 142 0.25 -2.61 12.96
N LEU A 143 1.50 -2.77 13.37
CA LEU A 143 2.01 -2.19 14.62
C LEU A 143 2.35 -0.70 14.49
N GLY A 144 2.62 -0.20 13.28
CA GLY A 144 2.97 1.20 13.05
C GLY A 144 1.97 2.18 13.67
N PRO A 145 0.68 2.14 13.32
CA PRO A 145 -0.32 3.02 13.91
C PRO A 145 -0.49 2.84 15.42
N VAL A 146 -0.30 1.61 15.96
CA VAL A 146 -0.35 1.35 17.41
C VAL A 146 0.77 2.10 18.13
N VAL A 147 2.01 1.94 17.65
CA VAL A 147 3.18 2.62 18.22
C VAL A 147 3.02 4.14 18.07
N GLY A 148 2.52 4.58 16.92
CA GLY A 148 2.23 5.99 16.69
C GLY A 148 1.21 6.56 17.67
N ALA A 149 0.10 5.84 17.92
CA ALA A 149 -0.91 6.22 18.90
C ALA A 149 -0.32 6.30 20.31
N ALA A 150 0.47 5.31 20.71
CA ALA A 150 1.11 5.27 22.03
C ALA A 150 2.08 6.44 22.25
N VAL A 151 2.93 6.75 21.25
CA VAL A 151 3.85 7.88 21.33
C VAL A 151 3.08 9.20 21.36
N LEU A 152 2.08 9.35 20.49
CA LEU A 152 1.30 10.61 20.40
C LEU A 152 0.47 10.86 21.66
N SER A 153 0.00 9.82 22.36
CA SER A 153 -0.78 9.97 23.60
C SER A 153 0.01 10.56 24.77
N VAL A 154 1.34 10.42 24.77
CA VAL A 154 2.24 10.89 25.85
C VAL A 154 3.18 12.01 25.38
N SER A 155 3.10 12.41 24.11
CA SER A 155 3.99 13.42 23.53
C SER A 155 3.26 14.28 22.49
N ASN A 156 3.94 14.69 21.43
CA ASN A 156 3.39 15.51 20.34
C ASN A 156 3.72 14.92 18.95
N HIS A 157 3.19 15.55 17.91
CA HIS A 157 3.39 15.15 16.51
C HIS A 157 4.88 15.08 16.13
N GLN A 158 5.66 16.11 16.50
CA GLN A 158 7.08 16.18 16.15
C GLN A 158 7.86 15.02 16.75
N THR A 159 7.63 14.74 18.05
CA THR A 159 8.23 13.58 18.74
C THR A 159 7.85 12.27 18.05
N THR A 160 6.59 12.15 17.59
CA THR A 160 6.13 10.96 16.87
C THR A 160 6.86 10.80 15.53
N PHE A 161 7.06 11.88 14.77
CA PHE A 161 7.87 11.84 13.53
C PHE A 161 9.34 11.50 13.80
N PHE A 162 9.96 12.08 14.85
CA PHE A 162 11.34 11.74 15.21
C PHE A 162 11.49 10.32 15.74
N THR A 163 10.49 9.78 16.45
CA THR A 163 10.46 8.37 16.85
C THR A 163 10.41 7.46 15.64
N ALA A 164 9.59 7.78 14.64
CA ALA A 164 9.57 7.07 13.38
C ALA A 164 10.92 7.14 12.64
N ALA A 165 11.57 8.31 12.64
CA ALA A 165 12.91 8.47 12.08
C ALA A 165 13.94 7.59 12.81
N ALA A 166 13.92 7.54 14.15
CA ALA A 166 14.82 6.70 14.95
C ALA A 166 14.61 5.20 14.67
N ILE A 167 13.35 4.74 14.60
CA ILE A 167 13.01 3.36 14.25
C ILE A 167 13.50 3.01 12.84
N SER A 168 13.26 3.88 11.87
CA SER A 168 13.73 3.69 10.49
C SER A 168 15.25 3.70 10.39
N SER A 169 15.93 4.57 11.15
CA SER A 169 17.39 4.63 11.23
C SER A 169 18.00 3.34 11.79
N ALA A 170 17.39 2.76 12.82
CA ALA A 170 17.83 1.47 13.36
C ALA A 170 17.77 0.37 12.30
N GLY A 171 16.68 0.32 11.51
CA GLY A 171 16.57 -0.58 10.36
C GLY A 171 17.63 -0.32 9.29
N LEU A 172 17.90 0.94 8.98
CA LEU A 172 18.92 1.37 8.01
C LEU A 172 20.32 0.89 8.44
N VAL A 173 20.71 1.11 9.69
CA VAL A 173 21.99 0.63 10.26
C VAL A 173 22.06 -0.89 10.17
N GLY A 174 20.97 -1.59 10.50
CA GLY A 174 20.89 -3.04 10.34
C GLY A 174 21.17 -3.49 8.90
N MET A 175 20.54 -2.84 7.91
CA MET A 175 20.74 -3.17 6.49
C MET A 175 22.16 -2.85 5.99
N LEU A 176 22.82 -1.82 6.51
CA LEU A 176 24.22 -1.52 6.19
C LEU A 176 25.18 -2.63 6.60
N SER A 177 24.83 -3.43 7.60
CA SER A 177 25.62 -4.57 8.07
C SER A 177 25.42 -5.86 7.26
N VAL A 178 24.45 -5.89 6.32
CA VAL A 178 24.17 -7.04 5.44
C VAL A 178 25.10 -6.97 4.22
N ARG A 179 25.66 -8.11 3.77
CA ARG A 179 26.44 -8.19 2.52
C ARG A 179 25.50 -8.17 1.30
N ASP A 180 25.99 -7.67 0.15
CA ASP A 180 25.22 -7.64 -1.09
C ASP A 180 24.67 -9.02 -1.50
N TYR A 181 23.51 -9.01 -2.16
CA TYR A 181 22.87 -10.17 -2.77
C TYR A 181 23.32 -10.27 -4.24
N GLU A 182 23.72 -11.46 -4.67
CA GLU A 182 23.87 -11.73 -6.10
C GLU A 182 22.48 -11.77 -6.75
N GLN A 183 22.29 -10.97 -7.79
CA GLN A 183 21.01 -10.89 -8.50
C GLN A 183 20.95 -11.88 -9.65
N THR A 184 19.88 -12.63 -9.71
CA THR A 184 19.43 -13.27 -10.95
C THR A 184 18.93 -12.18 -11.90
N LYS A 185 19.59 -11.99 -13.06
CA LYS A 185 19.17 -10.99 -14.07
C LYS A 185 17.78 -11.29 -14.56
N ALA A 186 16.78 -10.54 -14.10
CA ALA A 186 15.44 -10.62 -14.64
C ALA A 186 15.43 -10.09 -16.08
N SER A 187 15.07 -10.92 -17.03
CA SER A 187 14.88 -10.50 -18.43
C SER A 187 13.54 -9.79 -18.55
N ILE A 188 13.57 -8.49 -18.84
CA ILE A 188 12.36 -7.68 -19.03
C ILE A 188 11.96 -7.77 -20.51
N LYS A 189 10.91 -8.55 -20.84
CA LYS A 189 10.26 -8.52 -22.16
C LYS A 189 8.87 -7.87 -22.03
N PRO A 190 8.70 -6.60 -22.45
CA PRO A 190 7.46 -5.85 -22.23
C PRO A 190 6.25 -6.32 -23.02
N ALA A 191 6.44 -6.92 -24.19
CA ALA A 191 5.39 -7.13 -25.19
C ALA A 191 4.34 -8.20 -24.86
N SER A 192 4.61 -9.12 -23.92
CA SER A 192 3.71 -10.25 -23.62
C SER A 192 2.69 -9.96 -22.48
N VAL A 193 2.66 -8.74 -21.94
CA VAL A 193 1.91 -8.42 -20.71
C VAL A 193 0.56 -7.78 -20.99
N LEU A 194 0.31 -7.27 -22.22
CA LEU A 194 -0.92 -6.54 -22.57
C LEU A 194 -2.10 -7.45 -22.98
N GLU A 195 -2.28 -8.56 -22.27
CA GLU A 195 -3.49 -9.35 -22.44
C GLU A 195 -4.71 -8.53 -21.97
N ARG A 196 -5.80 -8.54 -22.77
CA ARG A 196 -6.99 -7.72 -22.52
C ARG A 196 -7.54 -7.86 -21.10
N ARG A 197 -7.56 -9.07 -20.57
CA ARG A 197 -8.03 -9.34 -19.20
C ARG A 197 -7.12 -8.75 -18.12
N PHE A 198 -5.82 -8.70 -18.39
CA PHE A 198 -4.86 -8.05 -17.51
C PHE A 198 -5.03 -6.53 -17.49
N VAL A 199 -5.37 -5.92 -18.63
CA VAL A 199 -5.70 -4.48 -18.71
C VAL A 199 -6.94 -4.16 -17.85
N PHE A 200 -7.98 -5.00 -17.88
CA PHE A 200 -9.14 -4.84 -16.99
C PHE A 200 -8.75 -4.96 -15.51
N LEU A 201 -7.84 -5.88 -15.17
CA LEU A 201 -7.33 -5.99 -13.81
C LEU A 201 -6.59 -4.72 -13.36
N LEU A 202 -5.77 -4.11 -14.24
CA LEU A 202 -5.10 -2.83 -13.96
C LEU A 202 -6.10 -1.70 -13.79
N ALA A 203 -7.13 -1.64 -14.63
CA ALA A 203 -8.20 -0.64 -14.51
C ALA A 203 -8.99 -0.78 -13.19
N SER A 204 -9.38 -2.01 -12.83
CA SER A 204 -10.03 -2.27 -11.54
C SER A 204 -9.10 -1.85 -10.38
N ARG A 205 -7.81 -2.16 -10.48
CA ARG A 205 -6.78 -1.76 -9.51
C ARG A 205 -6.71 -0.25 -9.33
N PHE A 206 -6.77 0.51 -10.41
CA PHE A 206 -6.82 1.98 -10.37
C PHE A 206 -8.02 2.48 -9.56
N PHE A 207 -9.24 2.03 -9.90
CA PHE A 207 -10.47 2.47 -9.23
C PHE A 207 -10.52 2.09 -7.75
N ILE A 208 -10.07 0.90 -7.40
CA ILE A 208 -10.02 0.43 -6.01
C ILE A 208 -8.97 1.20 -5.20
N ASN A 209 -7.81 1.50 -5.78
CA ASN A 209 -6.79 2.25 -5.05
C ASN A 209 -7.09 3.75 -4.95
N TYR A 210 -8.05 4.28 -5.70
CA TYR A 210 -8.64 5.59 -5.43
C TYR A 210 -9.18 5.64 -3.98
N ILE A 211 -9.94 4.60 -3.55
CA ILE A 211 -10.42 4.49 -2.16
C ILE A 211 -9.24 4.51 -1.18
N THR A 212 -8.16 3.80 -1.49
CA THR A 212 -6.98 3.73 -0.61
C THR A 212 -6.34 5.11 -0.40
N GLY A 213 -6.18 5.89 -1.47
CA GLY A 213 -5.70 7.27 -1.36
C GLY A 213 -6.64 8.14 -0.52
N THR A 214 -7.94 8.09 -0.82
CA THR A 214 -8.96 8.82 -0.08
C THR A 214 -8.94 8.49 1.42
N VAL A 215 -8.94 7.21 1.78
CA VAL A 215 -8.94 6.75 3.18
C VAL A 215 -7.68 7.22 3.90
N ALA A 216 -6.51 7.07 3.29
CA ALA A 216 -5.25 7.45 3.92
C ALA A 216 -5.15 8.95 4.26
N ALA A 217 -5.67 9.81 3.37
CA ALA A 217 -5.58 11.25 3.52
C ALA A 217 -6.75 11.85 4.33
N PHE A 218 -7.98 11.35 4.14
CA PHE A 218 -9.17 12.05 4.60
C PHE A 218 -9.94 11.39 5.74
N VAL A 219 -9.74 10.08 6.03
CA VAL A 219 -10.30 9.48 7.25
C VAL A 219 -9.72 10.10 8.52
N PRO A 220 -8.40 10.37 8.63
CA PRO A 220 -7.86 11.05 9.81
C PRO A 220 -8.51 12.40 10.06
N LEU A 221 -8.69 13.20 9.01
CA LEU A 221 -9.31 14.52 9.09
C LEU A 221 -10.78 14.43 9.49
N MET A 222 -11.53 13.58 8.83
CA MET A 222 -12.95 13.36 9.11
C MET A 222 -13.16 12.90 10.56
N ALA A 223 -12.41 11.92 11.01
CA ALA A 223 -12.51 11.38 12.35
C ALA A 223 -12.18 12.43 13.44
N ASN A 224 -11.17 13.26 13.21
CA ASN A 224 -10.80 14.30 14.16
C ASN A 224 -11.70 15.53 14.08
N MET A 225 -11.90 16.10 12.87
CA MET A 225 -12.56 17.40 12.69
C MET A 225 -14.08 17.33 12.72
N VAL A 226 -14.68 16.18 12.26
CA VAL A 226 -16.14 16.01 12.19
C VAL A 226 -16.66 15.18 13.36
N LEU A 227 -15.98 14.07 13.69
CA LEU A 227 -16.42 13.15 14.75
C LEU A 227 -15.81 13.46 16.12
N GLY A 228 -14.86 14.39 16.20
CA GLY A 228 -14.24 14.82 17.45
C GLY A 228 -13.31 13.78 18.10
N TYR A 229 -12.85 12.79 17.35
CA TYR A 229 -11.95 11.78 17.88
C TYR A 229 -10.59 12.41 18.23
N ALA A 230 -10.07 12.06 19.42
CA ALA A 230 -8.69 12.36 19.76
C ALA A 230 -7.72 11.70 18.75
N GLU A 231 -6.64 12.38 18.40
CA GLU A 231 -5.69 11.92 17.39
C GLU A 231 -5.12 10.51 17.63
N PRO A 232 -4.79 10.09 18.89
CA PRO A 232 -4.40 8.71 19.14
C PRO A 232 -5.49 7.69 18.79
N VAL A 233 -6.78 8.03 18.99
CA VAL A 233 -7.92 7.17 18.63
C VAL A 233 -8.03 7.06 17.11
N VAL A 234 -7.79 8.16 16.38
CA VAL A 234 -7.73 8.13 14.91
C VAL A 234 -6.68 7.14 14.42
N MET A 235 -5.51 7.08 15.04
CA MET A 235 -4.48 6.10 14.68
C MET A 235 -4.92 4.65 14.95
N LEU A 236 -5.71 4.41 16.01
CA LEU A 236 -6.27 3.10 16.30
C LEU A 236 -7.31 2.64 15.26
N LEU A 237 -8.01 3.54 14.59
CA LEU A 237 -8.86 3.19 13.43
C LEU A 237 -8.06 2.49 12.33
N PHE A 238 -6.87 2.99 12.02
CA PHE A 238 -5.96 2.37 11.05
C PHE A 238 -5.43 1.02 11.54
N THR A 239 -5.19 0.89 12.84
CA THR A 239 -4.84 -0.40 13.47
C THR A 239 -5.95 -1.43 13.26
N ALA A 240 -7.21 -1.06 13.54
CA ALA A 240 -8.36 -1.96 13.33
C ALA A 240 -8.45 -2.41 11.86
N GLY A 241 -8.27 -1.49 10.92
CA GLY A 241 -8.19 -1.81 9.49
C GLY A 241 -7.02 -2.74 9.15
N ALA A 242 -5.83 -2.51 9.72
CA ALA A 242 -4.66 -3.34 9.45
C ALA A 242 -4.79 -4.76 10.02
N VAL A 243 -5.35 -4.90 11.22
CA VAL A 243 -5.68 -6.22 11.82
C VAL A 243 -6.71 -6.95 10.94
N ALA A 244 -7.76 -6.28 10.52
CA ALA A 244 -8.79 -6.86 9.64
C ALA A 244 -8.20 -7.29 8.28
N ASN A 245 -7.27 -6.50 7.72
CA ASN A 245 -6.55 -6.83 6.49
C ASN A 245 -5.72 -8.12 6.65
N LEU A 246 -4.95 -8.21 7.72
CA LEU A 246 -4.13 -9.40 7.99
C LEU A 246 -5.02 -10.64 8.22
N SER A 247 -6.05 -10.52 9.05
CA SER A 247 -6.98 -11.60 9.37
C SER A 247 -7.70 -12.11 8.12
N SER A 248 -8.18 -11.19 7.26
CA SER A 248 -8.86 -11.57 6.03
C SER A 248 -7.95 -12.32 5.05
N ARG A 249 -6.67 -11.96 4.95
CA ARG A 249 -5.69 -12.70 4.12
C ARG A 249 -5.48 -14.13 4.61
N ILE A 250 -5.38 -14.33 5.93
CA ILE A 250 -5.19 -15.65 6.53
C ILE A 250 -6.45 -16.51 6.30
N VAL A 251 -7.61 -15.99 6.65
CA VAL A 251 -8.88 -16.70 6.50
C VAL A 251 -9.14 -17.05 5.04
N MET A 252 -9.08 -16.06 4.15
CA MET A 252 -9.36 -16.27 2.73
C MET A 252 -8.30 -17.12 2.03
N GLY A 253 -7.04 -17.05 2.47
CA GLY A 253 -5.98 -17.94 2.01
C GLY A 253 -6.29 -19.42 2.26
N ALA A 254 -6.89 -19.75 3.40
CA ALA A 254 -7.32 -21.11 3.74
C ALA A 254 -8.48 -21.61 2.82
N PHE A 255 -9.29 -20.71 2.26
CA PHE A 255 -10.36 -21.04 1.33
C PHE A 255 -9.95 -20.94 -0.16
N SER A 256 -8.67 -20.73 -0.45
CA SER A 256 -8.17 -20.47 -1.80
C SER A 256 -8.48 -21.58 -2.82
N SER A 257 -8.57 -22.85 -2.37
CA SER A 257 -8.94 -23.98 -3.22
C SER A 257 -10.41 -24.02 -3.64
N ARG A 258 -11.31 -23.33 -2.90
CA ARG A 258 -12.77 -23.35 -3.12
C ARG A 258 -13.27 -22.13 -3.88
N LEU A 259 -12.57 -21.00 -3.78
CA LEU A 259 -12.99 -19.74 -4.38
C LEU A 259 -12.04 -19.39 -5.54
N GLY A 260 -12.56 -19.23 -6.75
CA GLY A 260 -11.76 -18.79 -7.90
C GLY A 260 -11.22 -17.37 -7.72
N ALA A 261 -10.04 -17.07 -8.31
CA ALA A 261 -9.36 -15.77 -8.24
C ALA A 261 -10.28 -14.57 -8.49
N HIS A 262 -11.23 -14.75 -9.37
CA HIS A 262 -12.16 -13.72 -9.78
C HIS A 262 -13.19 -13.36 -8.69
N ASN A 263 -13.62 -14.34 -7.90
CA ASN A 263 -14.52 -14.08 -6.78
C ASN A 263 -13.83 -13.28 -5.68
N TYR A 264 -12.52 -13.49 -5.46
CA TYR A 264 -11.73 -12.66 -4.54
C TYR A 264 -11.68 -11.20 -4.97
N LEU A 265 -11.46 -10.92 -6.27
CA LEU A 265 -11.47 -9.55 -6.78
C LEU A 265 -12.82 -8.89 -6.54
N LEU A 266 -13.90 -9.54 -6.93
CA LEU A 266 -15.25 -8.99 -6.79
C LEU A 266 -15.65 -8.80 -5.32
N MET A 267 -15.41 -9.80 -4.45
CA MET A 267 -15.70 -9.68 -3.02
C MET A 267 -14.89 -8.53 -2.40
N GLY A 268 -13.60 -8.44 -2.71
CA GLY A 268 -12.74 -7.37 -2.22
C GLY A 268 -13.18 -6.00 -2.70
N SER A 269 -13.49 -5.83 -4.00
CA SER A 269 -13.97 -4.58 -4.59
C SER A 269 -15.28 -4.13 -3.96
N LEU A 270 -16.26 -5.03 -3.82
CA LEU A 270 -17.56 -4.73 -3.21
C LEU A 270 -17.42 -4.35 -1.73
N THR A 271 -16.59 -5.09 -0.98
CA THR A 271 -16.34 -4.79 0.43
C THR A 271 -15.69 -3.41 0.60
N LEU A 272 -14.73 -3.05 -0.26
CA LEU A 272 -14.09 -1.74 -0.25
C LEU A 272 -15.07 -0.61 -0.63
N SER A 273 -15.91 -0.84 -1.63
CA SER A 273 -16.94 0.13 -2.03
C SER A 273 -17.95 0.36 -0.89
N MET A 274 -18.38 -0.72 -0.24
CA MET A 274 -19.28 -0.64 0.92
C MET A 274 -18.62 0.05 2.11
N SER A 275 -17.32 -0.19 2.35
CA SER A 275 -16.55 0.52 3.36
C SER A 275 -16.60 2.04 3.14
N ALA A 276 -16.32 2.51 1.91
CA ALA A 276 -16.36 3.93 1.58
C ALA A 276 -17.79 4.50 1.74
N LEU A 277 -18.82 3.72 1.37
CA LEU A 277 -20.21 4.11 1.59
C LEU A 277 -20.57 4.23 3.09
N ILE A 278 -20.09 3.30 3.92
CA ILE A 278 -20.26 3.38 5.37
C ILE A 278 -19.57 4.62 5.95
N LEU A 279 -18.34 4.90 5.51
CA LEU A 279 -17.58 6.09 5.94
C LEU A 279 -18.29 7.40 5.54
N SER A 280 -19.06 7.42 4.45
CA SER A 280 -19.85 8.60 4.03
C SER A 280 -20.99 8.96 4.98
N LEU A 281 -21.39 8.06 5.87
CA LEU A 281 -22.43 8.31 6.87
C LEU A 281 -21.95 9.21 8.01
N LEU A 282 -20.65 9.45 8.15
CA LEU A 282 -20.02 10.34 9.13
C LEU A 282 -20.50 10.06 10.57
N ASN A 283 -20.58 8.79 10.93
CA ASN A 283 -21.05 8.34 12.23
C ASN A 283 -19.91 7.67 13.02
N GLU A 284 -19.78 7.97 14.30
CA GLU A 284 -18.68 7.47 15.14
C GLU A 284 -18.57 5.94 15.13
N GLY A 285 -19.63 5.22 15.50
CA GLY A 285 -19.61 3.75 15.56
C GLY A 285 -19.41 3.13 14.18
N LEU A 286 -20.06 3.67 13.15
CA LEU A 286 -19.96 3.18 11.78
C LEU A 286 -18.60 3.44 11.15
N THR A 287 -17.85 4.43 11.61
CA THR A 287 -16.46 4.67 11.15
C THR A 287 -15.55 3.49 11.50
N TRP A 288 -15.69 2.90 12.69
CA TRP A 288 -14.95 1.67 13.05
C TRP A 288 -15.33 0.50 12.14
N VAL A 289 -16.63 0.31 11.90
CA VAL A 289 -17.13 -0.73 10.97
C VAL A 289 -16.58 -0.50 9.56
N GLY A 290 -16.61 0.75 9.09
CA GLY A 290 -16.04 1.14 7.80
C GLY A 290 -14.56 0.82 7.69
N MET A 291 -13.75 1.12 8.71
CA MET A 291 -12.32 0.84 8.70
C MET A 291 -12.00 -0.66 8.78
N VAL A 292 -12.77 -1.43 9.54
CA VAL A 292 -12.65 -2.91 9.54
C VAL A 292 -13.02 -3.47 8.16
N ALA A 293 -14.13 -3.03 7.58
CA ALA A 293 -14.53 -3.43 6.22
C ALA A 293 -13.49 -3.02 5.17
N TYR A 294 -12.89 -1.83 5.28
CA TYR A 294 -11.77 -1.39 4.44
C TYR A 294 -10.59 -2.36 4.52
N GLY A 295 -10.17 -2.70 5.73
CA GLY A 295 -9.08 -3.65 5.95
C GLY A 295 -9.38 -5.02 5.35
N MET A 296 -10.57 -5.57 5.63
CA MET A 296 -11.00 -6.86 5.07
C MET A 296 -11.02 -6.84 3.54
N GLY A 297 -11.65 -5.83 2.96
CA GLY A 297 -11.73 -5.65 1.50
C GLY A 297 -10.36 -5.57 0.85
N MET A 298 -9.43 -4.80 1.44
CA MET A 298 -8.04 -4.70 0.97
C MET A 298 -7.31 -6.04 1.03
N GLY A 299 -7.44 -6.78 2.12
CA GLY A 299 -6.81 -8.09 2.26
C GLY A 299 -7.27 -9.08 1.18
N VAL A 300 -8.57 -9.16 0.97
CA VAL A 300 -9.20 -10.04 -0.04
C VAL A 300 -8.84 -9.60 -1.48
N PHE A 301 -8.95 -8.30 -1.78
CA PHE A 301 -8.67 -7.75 -3.11
C PHE A 301 -7.21 -7.91 -3.52
N VAL A 302 -6.27 -7.65 -2.62
CA VAL A 302 -4.84 -7.83 -2.88
C VAL A 302 -4.53 -9.30 -3.17
N LEU A 303 -5.06 -10.23 -2.36
CA LEU A 303 -4.89 -11.65 -2.57
C LEU A 303 -5.43 -12.07 -3.95
N GLY A 304 -6.65 -11.65 -4.30
CA GLY A 304 -7.27 -11.92 -5.59
C GLY A 304 -6.47 -11.39 -6.78
N SER A 305 -5.93 -10.17 -6.68
CA SER A 305 -5.17 -9.54 -7.76
C SER A 305 -3.80 -10.20 -8.00
N VAL A 306 -3.10 -10.60 -6.92
CA VAL A 306 -1.84 -11.35 -7.03
C VAL A 306 -2.11 -12.72 -7.67
N TYR A 307 -3.15 -13.43 -7.19
CA TYR A 307 -3.52 -14.74 -7.72
C TYR A 307 -3.95 -14.68 -9.21
N MET A 308 -4.75 -13.66 -9.57
CA MET A 308 -5.17 -13.45 -10.97
C MET A 308 -3.99 -13.14 -11.88
N THR A 309 -3.06 -12.30 -11.45
CA THR A 309 -1.84 -11.99 -12.22
C THR A 309 -1.02 -13.25 -12.51
N GLY A 310 -0.86 -14.11 -11.50
CA GLY A 310 -0.14 -15.38 -11.66
C GLY A 310 -0.79 -16.34 -12.64
N ARG A 311 -2.13 -16.27 -12.82
CA ARG A 311 -2.89 -17.10 -13.79
C ARG A 311 -2.97 -16.50 -15.20
N LEU A 312 -2.97 -15.18 -15.29
CA LEU A 312 -3.07 -14.48 -16.59
C LEU A 312 -1.74 -14.45 -17.34
N LEU A 313 -0.63 -14.37 -16.60
CA LEU A 313 0.67 -14.12 -17.19
C LEU A 313 1.59 -15.35 -17.11
N PRO A 314 2.31 -15.66 -18.19
CA PRO A 314 3.34 -16.69 -18.17
C PRO A 314 4.46 -16.33 -17.19
N PRO A 315 5.23 -17.32 -16.68
CA PRO A 315 6.25 -17.09 -15.65
C PRO A 315 7.22 -15.95 -15.96
N GLU A 316 7.64 -15.83 -17.21
CA GLU A 316 8.60 -14.84 -17.69
C GLU A 316 8.07 -13.40 -17.64
N ALA A 317 6.73 -13.24 -17.75
CA ALA A 317 6.05 -11.95 -17.75
C ALA A 317 5.52 -11.52 -16.37
N ARG A 318 5.53 -12.41 -15.36
CA ARG A 318 4.94 -12.13 -14.03
C ARG A 318 5.60 -10.97 -13.31
N THR A 319 6.93 -10.86 -13.37
CA THR A 319 7.67 -9.76 -12.73
C THR A 319 7.22 -8.41 -13.28
N MET A 320 7.09 -8.29 -14.61
CA MET A 320 6.57 -7.09 -15.25
C MET A 320 5.10 -6.84 -14.88
N GLY A 321 4.28 -7.90 -14.85
CA GLY A 321 2.88 -7.82 -14.44
C GLY A 321 2.71 -7.27 -13.02
N PHE A 322 3.49 -7.74 -12.06
CA PHE A 322 3.48 -7.21 -10.69
C PHE A 322 3.98 -5.76 -10.63
N ALA A 323 4.96 -5.37 -11.45
CA ALA A 323 5.37 -3.98 -11.55
C ALA A 323 4.22 -3.10 -12.08
N MET A 324 3.51 -3.52 -13.12
CA MET A 324 2.35 -2.79 -13.65
C MET A 324 1.20 -2.71 -12.65
N LEU A 325 0.94 -3.76 -11.85
CA LEU A 325 -0.01 -3.71 -10.75
C LEU A 325 0.34 -2.63 -9.72
N THR A 326 1.62 -2.53 -9.34
CA THR A 326 2.05 -1.51 -8.38
C THR A 326 1.97 -0.10 -8.97
N LEU A 327 2.24 0.07 -10.26
CA LEU A 327 2.00 1.34 -10.95
C LEU A 327 0.53 1.75 -10.93
N ALA A 328 -0.40 0.81 -11.18
CA ALA A 328 -1.84 1.07 -11.09
C ALA A 328 -2.28 1.47 -9.68
N ILE A 329 -1.66 0.89 -8.64
CA ILE A 329 -1.87 1.29 -7.23
C ILE A 329 -1.45 2.75 -7.04
N ASP A 330 -0.24 3.11 -7.46
CA ASP A 330 0.32 4.45 -7.24
C ASP A 330 -0.53 5.51 -7.95
N VAL A 331 -0.93 5.26 -9.22
CA VAL A 331 -1.77 6.19 -10.00
C VAL A 331 -3.17 6.31 -9.39
N GLY A 332 -3.80 5.18 -9.01
CA GLY A 332 -5.13 5.20 -8.39
C GLY A 332 -5.12 5.93 -7.04
N SER A 333 -4.12 5.65 -6.19
CA SER A 333 -3.99 6.34 -4.89
C SER A 333 -3.69 7.83 -5.06
N SER A 334 -2.87 8.21 -6.06
CA SER A 334 -2.62 9.62 -6.38
C SER A 334 -3.91 10.32 -6.78
N ALA A 335 -4.70 9.71 -7.67
CA ALA A 335 -6.00 10.24 -8.07
C ALA A 335 -6.93 10.40 -6.87
N GLY A 336 -7.00 9.38 -5.98
CA GLY A 336 -7.77 9.45 -4.75
C GLY A 336 -7.35 10.62 -3.85
N ASN A 337 -6.07 10.82 -3.66
CA ASN A 337 -5.54 11.91 -2.84
C ASN A 337 -5.88 13.29 -3.43
N PHE A 338 -5.59 13.53 -4.71
CA PHE A 338 -5.81 14.82 -5.35
C PHE A 338 -7.29 15.17 -5.50
N PHE A 339 -8.06 14.27 -6.12
CA PHE A 339 -9.47 14.56 -6.40
C PHE A 339 -10.31 14.61 -5.12
N SER A 340 -10.02 13.78 -4.11
CA SER A 340 -10.72 13.86 -2.83
C SER A 340 -10.44 15.18 -2.10
N GLY A 341 -9.22 15.73 -2.18
CA GLY A 341 -8.91 17.05 -1.65
C GLY A 341 -9.70 18.16 -2.34
N MET A 342 -9.88 18.06 -3.65
CA MET A 342 -10.69 18.98 -4.43
C MET A 342 -12.18 18.84 -4.06
N VAL A 343 -12.70 17.62 -4.00
CA VAL A 343 -14.09 17.36 -3.60
C VAL A 343 -14.38 17.87 -2.20
N LEU A 344 -13.45 17.68 -1.25
CA LEU A 344 -13.59 18.17 0.13
C LEU A 344 -13.72 19.69 0.16
N THR A 345 -12.95 20.39 -0.65
CA THR A 345 -13.01 21.87 -0.73
C THR A 345 -14.33 22.37 -1.29
N LEU A 346 -14.96 21.63 -2.23
CA LEU A 346 -16.16 22.05 -2.93
C LEU A 346 -17.46 21.58 -2.29
N ALA A 347 -17.47 20.41 -1.66
CA ALA A 347 -18.70 19.73 -1.29
C ALA A 347 -18.73 19.18 0.15
N GLY A 348 -17.62 18.70 0.68
CA GLY A 348 -17.54 18.20 2.06
C GLY A 348 -17.10 16.73 2.18
N PHE A 349 -16.99 16.24 3.42
CA PHE A 349 -16.49 14.88 3.71
C PHE A 349 -17.40 13.77 3.21
N ARG A 350 -18.72 13.97 3.30
CA ARG A 350 -19.69 12.97 2.84
C ARG A 350 -19.48 12.67 1.36
N GLU A 351 -19.37 13.69 0.54
CA GLU A 351 -19.20 13.62 -0.90
C GLU A 351 -17.85 12.99 -1.27
N VAL A 352 -16.80 13.27 -0.51
CA VAL A 352 -15.49 12.62 -0.66
C VAL A 352 -15.62 11.09 -0.61
N PHE A 353 -16.31 10.56 0.40
CA PHE A 353 -16.47 9.11 0.55
C PHE A 353 -17.51 8.53 -0.41
N LEU A 354 -18.54 9.29 -0.83
CA LEU A 354 -19.46 8.87 -1.88
C LEU A 354 -18.76 8.72 -3.23
N VAL A 355 -17.91 9.67 -3.61
CA VAL A 355 -17.09 9.57 -4.83
C VAL A 355 -16.14 8.38 -4.75
N ALA A 356 -15.52 8.14 -3.59
CA ALA A 356 -14.68 6.97 -3.38
C ALA A 356 -15.49 5.66 -3.51
N ALA A 357 -16.70 5.59 -2.95
CA ALA A 357 -17.58 4.43 -3.10
C ALA A 357 -17.96 4.20 -4.56
N LEU A 358 -18.31 5.25 -5.31
CA LEU A 358 -18.62 5.18 -6.74
C LEU A 358 -17.43 4.65 -7.54
N SER A 359 -16.22 5.16 -7.26
CA SER A 359 -14.98 4.63 -7.86
C SER A 359 -14.84 3.14 -7.59
N GLY A 360 -15.06 2.68 -6.35
CA GLY A 360 -15.00 1.27 -5.99
C GLY A 360 -16.02 0.41 -6.72
N PHE A 361 -17.27 0.84 -6.82
CA PHE A 361 -18.31 0.14 -7.60
C PHE A 361 -17.96 0.09 -9.08
N THR A 362 -17.33 1.14 -9.63
CA THR A 362 -16.80 1.13 -11.01
C THR A 362 -15.72 0.05 -11.15
N GLY A 363 -14.81 -0.06 -10.19
CA GLY A 363 -13.80 -1.14 -10.15
C GLY A 363 -14.44 -2.53 -10.13
N ALA A 364 -15.48 -2.73 -9.30
CA ALA A 364 -16.22 -3.99 -9.24
C ALA A 364 -16.95 -4.30 -10.55
N ALA A 365 -17.52 -3.30 -11.21
CA ALA A 365 -18.14 -3.46 -12.54
C ALA A 365 -17.11 -3.86 -13.60
N VAL A 366 -15.92 -3.26 -13.58
CA VAL A 366 -14.78 -3.62 -14.45
C VAL A 366 -14.38 -5.09 -14.22
N ASP A 367 -14.33 -5.56 -12.97
CA ASP A 367 -14.05 -6.96 -12.63
C ASP A 367 -15.15 -7.89 -13.19
N LEU A 368 -16.42 -7.52 -13.07
CA LEU A 368 -17.54 -8.29 -13.63
C LEU A 368 -17.49 -8.38 -15.16
N ILE A 369 -17.22 -7.26 -15.82
CA ILE A 369 -17.09 -7.22 -17.29
C ILE A 369 -15.94 -8.09 -17.75
N SER A 370 -14.82 -8.12 -17.01
CA SER A 370 -13.64 -8.94 -17.34
C SER A 370 -13.94 -10.44 -17.40
N ARG A 371 -15.00 -10.93 -16.73
CA ARG A 371 -15.44 -12.33 -16.76
C ARG A 371 -15.84 -12.83 -18.15
N ARG A 372 -16.27 -11.95 -19.03
CA ARG A 372 -16.73 -12.32 -20.38
C ARG A 372 -15.60 -12.89 -21.25
N TRP A 373 -14.35 -12.74 -20.85
CA TRP A 373 -13.19 -13.30 -21.56
C TRP A 373 -12.63 -14.50 -20.79
N PRO A 374 -12.51 -15.71 -21.42
CA PRO A 374 -11.98 -16.89 -20.75
C PRO A 374 -10.50 -16.72 -20.38
N LEU A 375 -10.08 -17.43 -19.33
CA LEU A 375 -8.66 -17.50 -18.95
C LEU A 375 -7.85 -18.23 -20.03
N PRO A 376 -6.56 -17.94 -20.20
CA PRO A 376 -5.69 -18.68 -21.13
C PRO A 376 -5.73 -20.20 -20.91
N SER A 377 -5.81 -20.65 -19.66
CA SER A 377 -5.97 -22.05 -19.29
C SER A 377 -7.32 -22.68 -19.68
N GLU A 378 -8.34 -21.87 -19.89
CA GLU A 378 -9.68 -22.32 -20.31
C GLU A 378 -9.81 -22.38 -21.84
N ARG A 379 -8.89 -21.70 -22.57
CA ARG A 379 -8.81 -21.74 -24.05
C ARG A 379 -8.15 -23.02 -24.60
N GLN A 380 -7.33 -23.68 -23.77
CA GLN A 380 -6.82 -25.01 -24.06
C GLN A 380 -7.90 -26.00 -23.56
N GLY A 381 -8.85 -26.34 -24.41
CA GLY A 381 -9.83 -27.37 -24.15
C GLY A 381 -9.15 -28.67 -23.71
N PRO A 382 -9.90 -29.67 -23.14
CA PRO A 382 -9.30 -30.93 -22.72
C PRO A 382 -8.49 -31.48 -23.89
N ALA A 383 -7.17 -31.63 -23.66
CA ALA A 383 -6.31 -32.28 -24.64
C ALA A 383 -7.02 -33.57 -25.06
N SER A 384 -7.39 -33.67 -26.34
CA SER A 384 -7.96 -34.87 -26.90
C SER A 384 -6.99 -36.00 -26.59
N SER A 385 -7.32 -36.77 -25.56
CA SER A 385 -6.73 -38.09 -25.37
C SER A 385 -7.14 -38.93 -26.54
N ALA A 386 -6.33 -38.94 -27.58
CA ALA A 386 -6.31 -39.95 -28.61
C ALA A 386 -5.09 -40.85 -28.42
#